data_bdb8712f296179db0f4d54871b2531c0
#
_entry.id   bdb8712f296179db0f4d54871b2531c0
#
_cell.length_a   1.000
_cell.length_b   1.000
_cell.length_c   1.000
_cell.angle_alpha   90.00
_cell.angle_beta   90.00
_cell.angle_gamma   90.00
#
_symmetry.space_group_name_H-M   'P 1'
#
loop_
_entity.id
_entity.type
_entity.pdbx_description
1 polymer ?
#
loop_
_entity_poly.entity_id
_entity_poly.type
_entity_poly.pdbx_seq_one_letter_code
_entity_poly.pdbx_strand_id
1 'polypeptide(L)'
;MVESLSSLWHELTHRDEQSDTEDYVIDDSTNALFSMLPLVSIVIDDADEVVRAHPAAYTLGVVLDDAIVDETVLKAVHEVRAQGGKRQFDLTTTTADAVQVVPKAGKLTVREVAQQSLLGQSKDKPVATVSRPNWLKVIVGRLNENFVVVLIFDVSETVRFAQTRDSFITNVSEQLLKPTQALRQLADTLEGGGADPDAIERHAAQLRHSCAHLEHMVSDLLLLIKAQEPVLPTADNRINVMTQVSAAVEEHREDALLRGIHINVVGDESLEVNGEAGQIEVAVGKLIDNAVVYSPDGADVNITVNPDESGTQAVIRVLDRGVGIAAKEQNRIFERFYRADNQNERSGDGIGLGLAIVKHVALTHHGSASVWSSPGQGSTFTFVLPLACD
;
A
#
# COMPACT_ATOMS: atom_id res chain seq x y z
N MET A 1 -24.47 5.43 7.54
CA MET A 1 -24.23 3.97 7.47
C MET A 1 -24.51 3.26 8.79
N VAL A 2 -24.15 3.82 9.96
CA VAL A 2 -24.44 3.20 11.28
C VAL A 2 -25.94 3.27 11.66
N GLU A 3 -26.64 4.32 11.27
CA GLU A 3 -28.10 4.46 11.55
C GLU A 3 -28.97 3.50 10.72
N SER A 4 -28.55 3.16 9.50
CA SER A 4 -29.28 2.19 8.67
C SER A 4 -29.13 0.76 9.18
N LEU A 5 -28.06 0.46 9.93
CA LEU A 5 -27.82 -0.85 10.54
C LEU A 5 -28.64 -1.07 11.83
N SER A 6 -28.94 0.01 12.53
CA SER A 6 -29.84 -0.04 13.71
C SER A 6 -31.28 -0.39 13.31
N SER A 7 -31.74 0.06 12.14
CA SER A 7 -33.07 -0.29 11.62
C SER A 7 -33.13 -1.74 11.12
N LEU A 8 -32.08 -2.21 10.47
CA LEU A 8 -31.95 -3.62 10.06
C LEU A 8 -31.92 -4.59 11.25
N TRP A 9 -31.26 -4.18 12.34
CA TRP A 9 -31.26 -4.95 13.58
C TRP A 9 -32.61 -5.03 14.22
N HIS A 10 -33.40 -3.94 14.20
CA HIS A 10 -34.75 -3.90 14.74
C HIS A 10 -35.69 -4.81 13.94
N GLU A 11 -35.48 -4.88 12.62
CA GLU A 11 -36.30 -5.73 11.72
C GLU A 11 -36.01 -7.23 11.90
N LEU A 12 -34.73 -7.57 12.18
CA LEU A 12 -34.27 -8.94 12.43
C LEU A 12 -34.74 -9.50 13.80
N THR A 13 -34.86 -8.64 14.83
CA THR A 13 -35.17 -9.09 16.21
C THR A 13 -36.63 -9.05 16.58
N HIS A 14 -37.51 -8.45 15.76
CA HIS A 14 -38.96 -8.30 16.08
C HIS A 14 -39.87 -9.13 15.18
N ARG A 15 -39.35 -10.10 14.44
CA ARG A 15 -40.18 -11.02 13.67
C ARG A 15 -40.37 -12.33 14.44
N ASP A 16 -41.62 -12.53 14.86
CA ASP A 16 -42.30 -13.76 15.34
C ASP A 16 -42.10 -14.24 16.77
N GLU A 17 -43.05 -13.83 17.58
CA GLU A 17 -43.67 -14.69 18.59
C GLU A 17 -44.81 -15.48 17.94
N GLN A 18 -44.54 -16.63 17.27
CA GLN A 18 -45.48 -17.72 17.07
C GLN A 18 -44.88 -18.81 16.16
N SER A 19 -44.32 -19.85 16.76
CA SER A 19 -44.70 -21.25 16.47
C SER A 19 -43.82 -22.21 17.28
N ASP A 20 -44.53 -23.12 17.95
CA ASP A 20 -44.01 -24.26 18.70
C ASP A 20 -43.27 -25.25 17.79
N THR A 21 -42.15 -25.80 18.36
CA THR A 21 -41.51 -27.08 18.07
C THR A 21 -40.89 -27.31 16.70
N GLU A 22 -39.65 -27.65 16.79
CA GLU A 22 -38.80 -28.51 15.96
C GLU A 22 -37.72 -27.80 15.15
N ASP A 23 -36.52 -28.33 15.39
CA ASP A 23 -35.29 -28.22 14.69
C ASP A 23 -34.49 -26.90 14.78
N TYR A 24 -33.27 -27.05 15.26
CA TYR A 24 -32.14 -26.14 15.28
C TYR A 24 -31.72 -25.66 13.88
N VAL A 25 -32.66 -25.39 13.00
CA VAL A 25 -32.41 -24.96 11.63
C VAL A 25 -32.68 -23.46 11.50
N ILE A 26 -31.69 -22.71 11.10
CA ILE A 26 -31.88 -21.33 10.71
C ILE A 26 -32.81 -21.30 9.50
N ASP A 27 -33.93 -20.58 9.60
CA ASP A 27 -34.91 -20.44 8.53
C ASP A 27 -34.25 -20.00 7.21
N ASP A 28 -34.70 -20.57 6.10
CA ASP A 28 -34.18 -20.31 4.75
C ASP A 28 -34.21 -18.81 4.38
N SER A 29 -35.19 -18.07 4.87
CA SER A 29 -35.28 -16.61 4.69
C SER A 29 -34.16 -15.87 5.42
N THR A 30 -33.82 -16.26 6.63
CA THR A 30 -32.68 -15.71 7.41
C THR A 30 -31.38 -16.07 6.76
N ASN A 31 -31.25 -17.28 6.23
CA ASN A 31 -30.10 -17.72 5.46
C ASN A 31 -29.88 -16.90 4.18
N ALA A 32 -30.96 -16.64 3.44
CA ALA A 32 -30.92 -15.81 2.24
C ALA A 32 -30.49 -14.36 2.58
N LEU A 33 -30.98 -13.83 3.66
CA LEU A 33 -30.73 -12.48 4.13
C LEU A 33 -29.23 -12.29 4.52
N PHE A 34 -28.66 -13.24 5.27
CA PHE A 34 -27.24 -13.24 5.58
C PHE A 34 -26.35 -13.34 4.34
N SER A 35 -26.81 -14.04 3.29
CA SER A 35 -26.06 -14.17 2.03
C SER A 35 -26.07 -12.89 1.18
N MET A 36 -27.07 -12.02 1.38
CA MET A 36 -27.22 -10.74 0.67
C MET A 36 -26.46 -9.60 1.35
N LEU A 37 -26.12 -9.74 2.63
CA LEU A 37 -25.42 -8.70 3.36
C LEU A 37 -23.94 -8.68 2.96
N PRO A 38 -23.38 -7.52 2.57
CA PRO A 38 -21.96 -7.37 2.24
C PRO A 38 -21.10 -7.27 3.51
N LEU A 39 -21.28 -8.21 4.44
CA LEU A 39 -20.58 -8.25 5.72
C LEU A 39 -20.29 -9.70 6.11
N VAL A 40 -19.28 -9.88 6.94
CA VAL A 40 -18.89 -11.18 7.45
C VAL A 40 -19.78 -11.52 8.62
N SER A 41 -20.59 -12.58 8.49
CA SER A 41 -21.51 -13.06 9.52
C SER A 41 -21.12 -14.44 10.02
N ILE A 42 -21.25 -14.66 11.33
CA ILE A 42 -21.05 -15.94 12.00
C ILE A 42 -22.27 -16.18 12.88
N VAL A 43 -22.84 -17.38 12.84
CA VAL A 43 -23.94 -17.80 13.70
C VAL A 43 -23.44 -18.93 14.59
N ILE A 44 -23.72 -18.81 15.89
CA ILE A 44 -23.19 -19.67 16.95
C ILE A 44 -24.37 -20.19 17.75
N ASP A 45 -24.37 -21.49 18.05
CA ASP A 45 -25.38 -22.14 18.88
C ASP A 45 -25.09 -22.00 20.38
N ASP A 46 -25.88 -22.68 21.18
CA ASP A 46 -25.80 -22.71 22.66
C ASP A 46 -24.60 -23.53 23.17
N ALA A 47 -24.01 -24.38 22.33
CA ALA A 47 -22.81 -25.17 22.63
C ALA A 47 -21.48 -24.44 22.23
N ASP A 48 -21.55 -23.18 21.78
CA ASP A 48 -20.43 -22.40 21.22
C ASP A 48 -19.89 -22.94 19.89
N GLU A 49 -20.65 -23.80 19.22
CA GLU A 49 -20.28 -24.29 17.89
C GLU A 49 -20.74 -23.30 16.79
N VAL A 50 -19.90 -23.15 15.76
CA VAL A 50 -20.23 -22.31 14.62
C VAL A 50 -21.13 -23.07 13.65
N VAL A 51 -22.42 -22.78 13.70
CA VAL A 51 -23.42 -23.38 12.81
C VAL A 51 -23.25 -22.86 11.38
N ARG A 52 -22.84 -21.60 11.25
CA ARG A 52 -22.60 -20.96 9.96
C ARG A 52 -21.56 -19.87 10.08
N ALA A 53 -20.63 -19.81 9.13
CA ALA A 53 -19.70 -18.72 8.99
C ALA A 53 -19.54 -18.30 7.51
N HIS A 54 -19.41 -16.99 7.29
CA HIS A 54 -18.98 -16.47 6.00
C HIS A 54 -17.52 -16.88 5.75
N PRO A 55 -17.11 -17.29 4.53
CA PRO A 55 -15.74 -17.73 4.25
C PRO A 55 -14.64 -16.74 4.67
N ALA A 56 -14.92 -15.45 4.60
CA ALA A 56 -14.00 -14.43 5.07
C ALA A 56 -13.72 -14.46 6.59
N ALA A 57 -14.60 -15.06 7.41
CA ALA A 57 -14.35 -15.18 8.86
C ALA A 57 -13.10 -16.03 9.16
N TYR A 58 -12.85 -17.04 8.34
CA TYR A 58 -11.67 -17.89 8.43
C TYR A 58 -10.40 -17.13 7.98
N THR A 59 -10.48 -16.37 6.90
CA THR A 59 -9.34 -15.58 6.40
C THR A 59 -8.98 -14.42 7.33
N LEU A 60 -9.95 -13.86 8.04
CA LEU A 60 -9.74 -12.83 9.06
C LEU A 60 -9.21 -13.39 10.40
N GLY A 61 -9.08 -14.70 10.53
CA GLY A 61 -8.54 -15.34 11.72
C GLY A 61 -9.48 -15.30 12.93
N VAL A 62 -10.79 -15.15 12.73
CA VAL A 62 -11.79 -15.14 13.80
C VAL A 62 -12.36 -16.52 14.05
N VAL A 63 -12.49 -17.34 13.00
CA VAL A 63 -12.97 -18.72 13.07
C VAL A 63 -11.89 -19.67 12.61
N LEU A 64 -11.71 -20.78 13.32
CA LEU A 64 -10.86 -21.91 12.97
C LEU A 64 -11.54 -23.20 13.38
N ASP A 65 -11.57 -24.22 12.48
CA ASP A 65 -12.17 -25.54 12.75
C ASP A 65 -13.58 -25.45 13.38
N ASP A 66 -14.44 -24.59 12.82
CA ASP A 66 -15.81 -24.35 13.26
C ASP A 66 -15.98 -23.85 14.71
N ALA A 67 -14.92 -23.23 15.25
CA ALA A 67 -14.94 -22.57 16.55
C ALA A 67 -14.41 -21.13 16.46
N ILE A 68 -14.86 -20.27 17.37
CA ILE A 68 -14.31 -18.92 17.50
C ILE A 68 -13.00 -19.00 18.28
N VAL A 69 -11.95 -18.41 17.71
CA VAL A 69 -10.58 -18.43 18.28
C VAL A 69 -10.36 -17.27 19.23
N ASP A 70 -10.96 -16.13 18.97
CA ASP A 70 -10.70 -14.90 19.74
C ASP A 70 -11.50 -14.89 21.06
N GLU A 71 -10.76 -14.80 22.17
CA GLU A 71 -11.37 -14.78 23.52
C GLU A 71 -12.29 -13.58 23.74
N THR A 72 -12.04 -12.44 23.10
CA THR A 72 -12.85 -11.23 23.26
C THR A 72 -14.22 -11.44 22.62
N VAL A 73 -14.23 -12.06 21.46
CA VAL A 73 -15.47 -12.42 20.75
C VAL A 73 -16.26 -13.44 21.56
N LEU A 74 -15.61 -14.52 22.08
CA LEU A 74 -16.25 -15.53 22.91
C LEU A 74 -16.87 -14.93 24.18
N LYS A 75 -16.15 -14.05 24.87
CA LYS A 75 -16.68 -13.36 26.06
C LYS A 75 -17.92 -12.55 25.73
N ALA A 76 -17.90 -11.82 24.61
CA ALA A 76 -19.04 -11.03 24.15
C ALA A 76 -20.25 -11.92 23.78
N VAL A 77 -20.02 -13.10 23.18
CA VAL A 77 -21.04 -14.11 22.89
C VAL A 77 -21.69 -14.60 24.18
N HIS A 78 -20.90 -14.98 25.19
CA HIS A 78 -21.41 -15.43 26.48
C HIS A 78 -22.18 -14.34 27.24
N GLU A 79 -21.69 -13.09 27.21
CA GLU A 79 -22.39 -11.96 27.83
C GLU A 79 -23.74 -11.70 27.17
N VAL A 80 -23.79 -11.67 25.82
CA VAL A 80 -25.01 -11.43 25.07
C VAL A 80 -25.99 -12.57 25.22
N ARG A 81 -25.54 -13.83 25.32
CA ARG A 81 -26.37 -15.00 25.61
C ARG A 81 -27.02 -14.90 26.98
N ALA A 82 -26.26 -14.49 28.00
CA ALA A 82 -26.72 -14.41 29.37
C ALA A 82 -27.62 -13.20 29.64
N GLN A 83 -27.32 -12.04 29.09
CA GLN A 83 -27.96 -10.75 29.41
C GLN A 83 -28.90 -10.24 28.31
N GLY A 84 -28.83 -10.83 27.11
CA GLY A 84 -29.50 -10.30 25.91
C GLY A 84 -28.85 -9.03 25.39
N GLY A 85 -29.51 -8.40 24.41
CA GLY A 85 -29.05 -7.14 23.83
C GLY A 85 -27.96 -7.32 22.78
N LYS A 86 -27.13 -6.28 22.61
CA LYS A 86 -26.01 -6.28 21.68
C LYS A 86 -24.73 -5.74 22.31
N ARG A 87 -23.59 -6.26 21.89
CA ARG A 87 -22.25 -5.74 22.22
C ARG A 87 -21.53 -5.33 20.96
N GLN A 88 -20.83 -4.22 21.03
CA GLN A 88 -19.99 -3.72 19.93
C GLN A 88 -18.61 -3.35 20.46
N PHE A 89 -17.56 -3.78 19.74
CA PHE A 89 -16.17 -3.48 20.10
C PHE A 89 -15.28 -3.54 18.85
N ASP A 90 -14.09 -2.96 18.95
CA ASP A 90 -13.08 -3.02 17.93
C ASP A 90 -12.13 -4.19 18.24
N LEU A 91 -11.77 -4.95 17.20
CA LEU A 91 -10.89 -6.11 17.29
C LEU A 91 -9.76 -5.95 16.27
N THR A 92 -8.54 -6.26 16.69
CA THR A 92 -7.39 -6.33 15.77
C THR A 92 -6.93 -7.77 15.67
N THR A 93 -6.99 -8.33 14.46
CA THR A 93 -6.47 -9.66 14.17
C THR A 93 -5.28 -9.57 13.23
N THR A 94 -4.53 -10.64 13.12
CA THR A 94 -3.43 -10.75 12.15
C THR A 94 -3.72 -11.93 11.24
N THR A 95 -3.76 -11.67 9.94
CA THR A 95 -3.84 -12.75 8.95
C THR A 95 -2.43 -13.06 8.46
N ALA A 96 -2.02 -14.33 8.52
CA ALA A 96 -0.86 -14.77 7.79
C ALA A 96 -1.20 -14.72 6.29
N ASP A 97 -0.38 -14.04 5.48
CA ASP A 97 -0.54 -14.08 4.03
C ASP A 97 -0.56 -15.55 3.60
N ALA A 98 -1.59 -15.95 2.88
CA ALA A 98 -1.69 -17.29 2.33
C ALA A 98 -0.44 -17.56 1.50
N VAL A 99 0.32 -18.57 1.87
CA VAL A 99 1.43 -19.08 1.08
C VAL A 99 0.88 -19.36 -0.31
N GLN A 100 1.34 -18.65 -1.33
CA GLN A 100 1.08 -19.01 -2.70
C GLN A 100 1.76 -20.37 -2.92
N VAL A 101 0.98 -21.44 -2.73
CA VAL A 101 1.40 -22.79 -3.09
C VAL A 101 1.42 -22.82 -4.61
N VAL A 102 2.60 -22.70 -5.19
CA VAL A 102 2.81 -23.05 -6.59
C VAL A 102 2.42 -24.54 -6.69
N PRO A 103 1.40 -24.91 -7.45
CA PRO A 103 0.98 -26.30 -7.54
C PRO A 103 2.04 -27.09 -8.32
N LYS A 104 2.95 -27.75 -7.61
CA LYS A 104 3.57 -28.96 -8.18
C LYS A 104 2.49 -30.02 -8.22
N ALA A 105 2.24 -30.53 -9.42
CA ALA A 105 1.23 -31.51 -9.73
C ALA A 105 1.20 -32.67 -8.71
N GLY A 106 0.19 -32.68 -7.84
CA GLY A 106 -0.05 -33.70 -6.84
C GLY A 106 -1.00 -33.15 -5.77
N LYS A 107 -2.19 -33.71 -5.69
CA LYS A 107 -3.29 -33.30 -4.81
C LYS A 107 -2.87 -33.26 -3.34
N LEU A 108 -2.61 -32.08 -2.79
CA LEU A 108 -2.59 -31.84 -1.35
C LEU A 108 -3.81 -30.97 -1.00
N THR A 109 -4.56 -31.37 0.03
CA THR A 109 -5.70 -30.60 0.52
C THR A 109 -5.19 -29.45 1.40
N VAL A 110 -5.97 -28.35 1.49
CA VAL A 110 -5.66 -27.17 2.32
C VAL A 110 -5.37 -27.57 3.79
N ARG A 111 -5.99 -28.65 4.26
CA ARG A 111 -5.84 -29.20 5.60
C ARG A 111 -4.43 -29.76 5.88
N GLU A 112 -3.80 -30.39 4.90
CA GLU A 112 -2.45 -30.96 5.04
C GLU A 112 -1.35 -29.89 5.07
N VAL A 113 -1.57 -28.78 4.35
CA VAL A 113 -0.63 -27.64 4.33
C VAL A 113 -0.64 -26.90 5.67
N ALA A 114 -1.82 -26.67 6.27
CA ALA A 114 -1.96 -26.03 7.57
C ALA A 114 -1.33 -26.86 8.70
N GLN A 115 -1.50 -28.20 8.70
CA GLN A 115 -0.91 -29.10 9.68
C GLN A 115 0.61 -29.20 9.58
N GLN A 116 1.18 -29.14 8.35
CA GLN A 116 2.63 -29.16 8.17
C GLN A 116 3.31 -27.86 8.66
N SER A 117 2.63 -26.71 8.55
CA SER A 117 3.12 -25.44 9.09
C SER A 117 3.17 -25.42 10.63
N LEU A 118 2.23 -26.07 11.28
CA LEU A 118 2.16 -26.18 12.75
C LEU A 118 3.17 -27.16 13.36
N LEU A 119 3.63 -28.15 12.60
CA LEU A 119 4.53 -29.20 13.08
C LEU A 119 6.02 -28.92 12.90
N GLY A 120 6.43 -27.77 12.33
CA GLY A 120 7.83 -27.33 12.31
C GLY A 120 8.81 -28.25 11.55
N GLN A 121 8.34 -29.13 10.65
CA GLN A 121 9.17 -30.11 9.98
C GLN A 121 9.45 -29.82 8.50
N SER A 122 9.58 -28.54 8.10
CA SER A 122 10.11 -28.21 6.79
C SER A 122 11.53 -27.69 6.91
N LYS A 123 12.49 -28.39 6.27
CA LYS A 123 13.91 -27.97 6.20
C LYS A 123 14.18 -26.88 5.16
N ASP A 124 13.17 -26.41 4.47
CA ASP A 124 13.24 -25.24 3.60
C ASP A 124 12.96 -23.99 4.44
N LYS A 125 13.85 -22.99 4.33
CA LYS A 125 13.75 -21.73 5.05
C LYS A 125 12.35 -21.15 4.91
N PRO A 126 11.67 -20.80 6.01
CA PRO A 126 10.34 -20.18 5.92
C PRO A 126 10.48 -18.87 5.17
N VAL A 127 9.76 -18.75 4.06
CA VAL A 127 9.50 -17.45 3.44
C VAL A 127 8.79 -16.64 4.52
N ALA A 128 9.38 -15.52 4.94
CA ALA A 128 8.83 -14.66 5.96
C ALA A 128 7.45 -14.16 5.49
N THR A 129 6.40 -14.76 6.04
CA THR A 129 5.03 -14.30 5.83
C THR A 129 4.88 -12.96 6.53
N VAL A 130 4.62 -11.91 5.76
CA VAL A 130 4.33 -10.58 6.31
C VAL A 130 2.91 -10.64 6.87
N SER A 131 2.80 -10.79 8.19
CA SER A 131 1.53 -10.72 8.89
C SER A 131 1.00 -9.28 8.84
N ARG A 132 -0.18 -9.08 8.24
CA ARG A 132 -0.84 -7.77 8.19
C ARG A 132 -1.91 -7.66 9.26
N PRO A 133 -1.95 -6.56 10.04
CA PRO A 133 -3.04 -6.33 10.98
C PRO A 133 -4.33 -6.02 10.23
N ASN A 134 -5.43 -6.65 10.66
CA ASN A 134 -6.79 -6.33 10.23
C ASN A 134 -7.49 -5.60 11.38
N TRP A 135 -8.12 -4.47 11.05
CA TRP A 135 -8.97 -3.74 11.99
C TRP A 135 -10.42 -4.08 11.70
N LEU A 136 -11.04 -4.72 12.68
CA LEU A 136 -12.39 -5.26 12.57
C LEU A 136 -13.29 -4.55 13.56
N LYS A 137 -14.48 -4.16 13.13
CA LYS A 137 -15.54 -3.73 14.02
C LYS A 137 -16.53 -4.89 14.19
N VAL A 138 -16.62 -5.40 15.40
CA VAL A 138 -17.42 -6.59 15.73
C VAL A 138 -18.69 -6.16 16.46
N ILE A 139 -19.81 -6.71 16.02
CA ILE A 139 -21.11 -6.57 16.69
C ILE A 139 -21.61 -7.97 17.00
N VAL A 140 -21.86 -8.24 18.27
CA VAL A 140 -22.44 -9.49 18.74
C VAL A 140 -23.85 -9.22 19.23
N GLY A 141 -24.80 -10.03 18.81
CA GLY A 141 -26.20 -9.87 19.20
C GLY A 141 -26.92 -11.19 19.29
N ARG A 142 -27.93 -11.26 20.17
CA ARG A 142 -28.77 -12.45 20.33
C ARG A 142 -29.81 -12.46 19.22
N LEU A 143 -29.85 -13.55 18.44
CA LEU A 143 -30.81 -13.73 17.37
C LEU A 143 -32.14 -14.32 17.94
N ASN A 144 -32.01 -15.38 18.74
CA ASN A 144 -33.13 -16.02 19.47
C ASN A 144 -32.60 -16.70 20.73
N GLU A 145 -33.36 -17.60 21.35
CA GLU A 145 -32.92 -18.30 22.58
C GLU A 145 -31.72 -19.21 22.36
N ASN A 146 -31.58 -19.77 21.16
CA ASN A 146 -30.54 -20.77 20.82
C ASN A 146 -29.37 -20.19 20.04
N PHE A 147 -29.53 -19.04 19.38
CA PHE A 147 -28.50 -18.52 18.48
C PHE A 147 -28.02 -17.11 18.81
N VAL A 148 -26.72 -16.93 18.71
CA VAL A 148 -26.05 -15.64 18.77
C VAL A 148 -25.41 -15.37 17.39
N VAL A 149 -25.53 -14.14 16.90
CA VAL A 149 -24.89 -13.71 15.65
C VAL A 149 -23.75 -12.77 15.92
N VAL A 150 -22.64 -13.00 15.23
CA VAL A 150 -21.48 -12.11 15.21
C VAL A 150 -21.37 -11.51 13.81
N LEU A 151 -21.43 -10.20 13.73
CA LEU A 151 -21.27 -9.43 12.51
C LEU A 151 -19.92 -8.73 12.55
N ILE A 152 -19.11 -8.91 11.50
CA ILE A 152 -17.77 -8.36 11.41
C ILE A 152 -17.69 -7.43 10.21
N PHE A 153 -17.26 -6.21 10.46
CA PHE A 153 -16.97 -5.20 9.46
C PHE A 153 -15.47 -5.02 9.37
N ASP A 154 -14.90 -5.36 8.23
CA ASP A 154 -13.49 -5.04 7.95
C ASP A 154 -13.36 -3.55 7.63
N VAL A 155 -12.77 -2.82 8.57
CA VAL A 155 -12.48 -1.39 8.43
C VAL A 155 -11.00 -1.11 8.14
N SER A 156 -10.25 -2.16 7.82
CA SER A 156 -8.79 -2.09 7.65
C SER A 156 -8.38 -1.08 6.58
N GLU A 157 -9.05 -1.05 5.45
CA GLU A 157 -8.76 -0.07 4.39
C GLU A 157 -9.02 1.36 4.86
N THR A 158 -10.13 1.60 5.55
CA THR A 158 -10.48 2.91 6.08
C THR A 158 -9.47 3.40 7.11
N VAL A 159 -9.05 2.50 8.02
CA VAL A 159 -8.05 2.82 9.05
C VAL A 159 -6.68 3.08 8.41
N ARG A 160 -6.25 2.24 7.47
CA ARG A 160 -4.99 2.45 6.73
C ARG A 160 -5.01 3.76 5.95
N PHE A 161 -6.12 4.07 5.30
CA PHE A 161 -6.27 5.35 4.60
C PHE A 161 -6.18 6.54 5.56
N ALA A 162 -6.86 6.47 6.72
CA ALA A 162 -6.79 7.52 7.73
C ALA A 162 -5.35 7.68 8.28
N GLN A 163 -4.66 6.57 8.61
CA GLN A 163 -3.27 6.59 9.07
C GLN A 163 -2.33 7.19 8.01
N THR A 164 -2.50 6.80 6.75
CA THR A 164 -1.71 7.34 5.63
C THR A 164 -1.95 8.83 5.46
N ARG A 165 -3.21 9.27 5.55
CA ARG A 165 -3.58 10.69 5.49
C ARG A 165 -2.99 11.48 6.66
N ASP A 166 -3.07 10.96 7.88
CA ASP A 166 -2.57 11.66 9.07
C ASP A 166 -1.04 11.74 9.06
N SER A 167 -0.36 10.67 8.64
CA SER A 167 1.08 10.69 8.40
C SER A 167 1.47 11.69 7.31
N PHE A 168 0.66 11.81 6.25
CA PHE A 168 0.82 12.82 5.21
C PHE A 168 0.78 14.23 5.78
N ILE A 169 -0.29 14.57 6.53
CA ILE A 169 -0.45 15.91 7.12
C ILE A 169 0.73 16.24 8.01
N THR A 170 1.18 15.30 8.83
CA THR A 170 2.33 15.47 9.72
C THR A 170 3.61 15.74 8.93
N ASN A 171 3.92 14.88 7.95
CA ASN A 171 5.14 15.01 7.14
C ASN A 171 5.17 16.32 6.33
N VAL A 172 4.05 16.69 5.70
CA VAL A 172 3.94 17.97 4.98
C VAL A 172 4.15 19.15 5.95
N SER A 173 3.54 19.09 7.13
CA SER A 173 3.69 20.14 8.14
C SER A 173 5.14 20.30 8.59
N GLU A 174 5.85 19.20 8.85
CA GLU A 174 7.26 19.19 9.23
C GLU A 174 8.16 19.78 8.11
N GLN A 175 7.89 19.40 6.86
CA GLN A 175 8.66 19.91 5.72
C GLN A 175 8.39 21.40 5.46
N LEU A 176 7.17 21.89 5.74
CA LEU A 176 6.85 23.33 5.67
C LEU A 176 7.53 24.15 6.76
N LEU A 177 7.83 23.54 7.91
CA LEU A 177 8.52 24.24 9.01
C LEU A 177 10.01 24.53 8.71
N LYS A 178 10.70 23.66 7.94
CA LYS A 178 12.12 23.83 7.63
C LYS A 178 12.43 25.17 6.95
N PRO A 179 11.77 25.57 5.83
CA PRO A 179 12.04 26.87 5.18
C PRO A 179 11.61 28.04 6.05
N THR A 180 10.56 27.91 6.86
CA THR A 180 10.19 29.01 7.78
C THR A 180 11.23 29.25 8.87
N GLN A 181 11.92 28.20 9.35
CA GLN A 181 13.05 28.31 10.25
C GLN A 181 14.27 28.95 9.56
N ALA A 182 14.59 28.54 8.33
CA ALA A 182 15.68 29.11 7.53
C ALA A 182 15.44 30.62 7.28
N LEU A 183 14.20 31.00 6.97
CA LEU A 183 13.77 32.39 6.79
C LEU A 183 13.97 33.21 8.06
N ARG A 184 13.56 32.66 9.21
CA ARG A 184 13.75 33.32 10.51
C ARG A 184 15.24 33.53 10.82
N GLN A 185 16.07 32.50 10.63
CA GLN A 185 17.52 32.58 10.84
C GLN A 185 18.17 33.65 9.96
N LEU A 186 17.77 33.77 8.70
CA LEU A 186 18.25 34.82 7.81
C LEU A 186 17.80 36.19 8.30
N ALA A 187 16.54 36.34 8.69
CA ALA A 187 16.01 37.59 9.23
C ALA A 187 16.74 38.04 10.53
N ASP A 188 16.91 37.10 11.48
CA ASP A 188 17.63 37.33 12.73
C ASP A 188 19.10 37.79 12.47
N THR A 189 19.73 37.16 11.46
CA THR A 189 21.11 37.51 11.03
C THR A 189 21.19 38.93 10.46
N LEU A 190 20.18 39.33 9.66
CA LEU A 190 20.12 40.65 9.07
C LEU A 190 19.78 41.76 10.11
N GLU A 191 18.90 41.47 11.07
CA GLU A 191 18.50 42.40 12.11
C GLU A 191 19.61 42.64 13.15
N GLY A 192 20.50 41.67 13.36
CA GLY A 192 21.59 41.76 14.34
C GLY A 192 22.64 42.82 14.08
N GLY A 193 22.59 43.58 12.98
CA GLY A 193 23.34 44.79 12.69
C GLY A 193 24.85 44.64 12.53
N GLY A 194 25.39 43.43 12.65
CA GLY A 194 26.81 43.08 12.47
C GLY A 194 26.95 41.80 11.61
N ALA A 195 26.08 41.67 10.60
CA ALA A 195 25.96 40.45 9.84
C ALA A 195 27.28 40.09 9.08
N ASP A 196 27.87 38.98 9.46
CA ASP A 196 28.96 38.35 8.73
C ASP A 196 28.46 38.01 7.32
N PRO A 197 29.08 38.54 6.24
CA PRO A 197 28.66 38.26 4.87
C PRO A 197 28.60 36.77 4.58
N ASP A 198 29.53 35.98 5.12
CA ASP A 198 29.54 34.52 4.94
C ASP A 198 28.32 33.84 5.64
N ALA A 199 27.86 34.38 6.75
CA ALA A 199 26.63 33.86 7.41
C ALA A 199 25.38 34.17 6.60
N ILE A 200 25.32 35.38 6.02
CA ILE A 200 24.20 35.75 5.13
C ILE A 200 24.16 34.84 3.91
N GLU A 201 25.30 34.58 3.29
CA GLU A 201 25.41 33.73 2.09
C GLU A 201 24.96 32.29 2.42
N ARG A 202 25.45 31.73 3.54
CA ARG A 202 25.04 30.37 3.99
C ARG A 202 23.53 30.28 4.23
N HIS A 203 22.94 31.20 4.97
CA HIS A 203 21.50 31.18 5.26
C HIS A 203 20.65 31.42 4.01
N ALA A 204 21.11 32.28 3.09
CA ALA A 204 20.44 32.49 1.82
C ALA A 204 20.51 31.24 0.90
N ALA A 205 21.63 30.54 0.90
CA ALA A 205 21.75 29.26 0.18
C ALA A 205 20.83 28.19 0.77
N GLN A 206 20.79 28.08 2.09
CA GLN A 206 19.88 27.16 2.79
C GLN A 206 18.42 27.47 2.51
N LEU A 207 18.04 28.75 2.49
CA LEU A 207 16.67 29.16 2.16
C LEU A 207 16.32 28.81 0.72
N ARG A 208 17.19 29.11 -0.26
CA ARG A 208 16.97 28.73 -1.67
C ARG A 208 16.75 27.22 -1.82
N HIS A 209 17.59 26.41 -1.19
CA HIS A 209 17.46 24.95 -1.20
C HIS A 209 16.11 24.52 -0.60
N SER A 210 15.71 25.08 0.53
CA SER A 210 14.42 24.76 1.16
C SER A 210 13.21 25.17 0.32
N CYS A 211 13.29 26.33 -0.38
CA CYS A 211 12.23 26.77 -1.29
C CYS A 211 12.11 25.83 -2.51
N ALA A 212 13.21 25.48 -3.16
CA ALA A 212 13.22 24.54 -4.28
C ALA A 212 12.62 23.19 -3.85
N HIS A 213 12.98 22.69 -2.68
CA HIS A 213 12.41 21.46 -2.13
C HIS A 213 10.88 21.55 -1.94
N LEU A 214 10.36 22.68 -1.45
CA LEU A 214 8.91 22.92 -1.34
C LEU A 214 8.22 22.97 -2.69
N GLU A 215 8.81 23.62 -3.69
CA GLU A 215 8.27 23.67 -5.05
C GLU A 215 8.14 22.26 -5.64
N HIS A 216 9.18 21.42 -5.50
CA HIS A 216 9.13 20.02 -5.92
C HIS A 216 8.04 19.22 -5.17
N MET A 217 7.93 19.41 -3.84
CA MET A 217 6.90 18.74 -3.05
C MET A 217 5.48 19.11 -3.50
N VAL A 218 5.21 20.40 -3.72
CA VAL A 218 3.90 20.87 -4.19
C VAL A 218 3.60 20.32 -5.58
N SER A 219 4.59 20.29 -6.48
CA SER A 219 4.46 19.70 -7.81
C SER A 219 4.12 18.20 -7.74
N ASP A 220 4.84 17.44 -6.92
CA ASP A 220 4.61 16.01 -6.69
C ASP A 220 3.20 15.73 -6.17
N LEU A 221 2.71 16.56 -5.22
CA LEU A 221 1.35 16.48 -4.70
C LEU A 221 0.29 16.78 -5.76
N LEU A 222 0.49 17.84 -6.54
CA LEU A 222 -0.42 18.20 -7.61
C LEU A 222 -0.50 17.11 -8.68
N LEU A 223 0.61 16.45 -8.97
CA LEU A 223 0.66 15.31 -9.90
C LEU A 223 -0.17 14.14 -9.37
N LEU A 224 -0.02 13.78 -8.09
CA LEU A 224 -0.80 12.71 -7.46
C LEU A 224 -2.31 13.01 -7.39
N ILE A 225 -2.69 14.30 -7.36
CA ILE A 225 -4.10 14.72 -7.35
C ILE A 225 -4.68 14.75 -8.77
N LYS A 226 -3.95 15.31 -9.73
CA LYS A 226 -4.42 15.47 -11.12
C LYS A 226 -4.50 14.15 -11.88
N ALA A 227 -3.58 13.23 -11.62
CA ALA A 227 -3.51 11.94 -12.31
C ALA A 227 -4.47 10.89 -11.71
N GLN A 228 -5.66 11.28 -11.25
CA GLN A 228 -6.63 10.32 -10.67
C GLN A 228 -7.43 9.56 -11.72
N GLU A 229 -7.51 10.06 -12.94
CA GLU A 229 -8.27 9.43 -14.02
C GLU A 229 -7.32 8.59 -14.91
N PRO A 230 -7.73 7.37 -15.29
CA PRO A 230 -6.97 6.57 -16.25
C PRO A 230 -6.83 7.32 -17.59
N VAL A 231 -5.64 7.28 -18.15
CA VAL A 231 -5.37 7.87 -19.48
C VAL A 231 -6.05 7.01 -20.54
N LEU A 232 -6.94 7.62 -21.31
CA LEU A 232 -7.60 6.92 -22.43
C LEU A 232 -6.67 6.93 -23.64
N PRO A 233 -6.39 5.76 -24.26
CA PRO A 233 -5.59 5.69 -25.47
C PRO A 233 -6.26 6.43 -26.64
N THR A 234 -5.55 7.38 -27.24
CA THR A 234 -5.99 8.14 -28.44
C THR A 234 -4.80 8.30 -29.38
N ALA A 235 -5.09 8.61 -30.66
CA ALA A 235 -4.01 8.89 -31.62
C ALA A 235 -3.20 10.13 -31.24
N ASP A 236 -3.82 11.10 -30.54
CA ASP A 236 -3.20 12.37 -30.19
C ASP A 236 -2.25 12.29 -28.99
N ASN A 237 -2.36 11.22 -28.17
CA ASN A 237 -1.49 11.03 -27.01
C ASN A 237 -0.46 9.90 -27.19
N ARG A 238 -0.13 9.57 -28.44
CA ARG A 238 0.94 8.63 -28.79
C ARG A 238 2.30 9.31 -28.61
N ILE A 239 3.15 8.75 -27.79
CA ILE A 239 4.45 9.31 -27.42
C ILE A 239 5.55 8.28 -27.53
N ASN A 240 6.73 8.72 -27.93
CA ASN A 240 7.91 7.86 -27.98
C ASN A 240 8.54 7.73 -26.59
N VAL A 241 8.76 6.50 -26.14
CA VAL A 241 9.26 6.20 -24.79
C VAL A 241 10.70 6.67 -24.59
N MET A 242 11.59 6.43 -25.58
CA MET A 242 13.00 6.80 -25.47
C MET A 242 13.19 8.32 -25.37
N THR A 243 12.31 9.09 -26.04
CA THR A 243 12.32 10.55 -25.95
C THR A 243 12.07 11.00 -24.49
N GLN A 244 11.08 10.42 -23.80
CA GLN A 244 10.78 10.77 -22.41
C GLN A 244 11.89 10.34 -21.46
N VAL A 245 12.46 9.14 -21.67
CA VAL A 245 13.62 8.67 -20.90
C VAL A 245 14.82 9.58 -21.07
N SER A 246 15.09 10.01 -22.30
CA SER A 246 16.22 10.91 -22.60
C SER A 246 16.04 12.29 -21.97
N ALA A 247 14.83 12.84 -21.98
CA ALA A 247 14.49 14.10 -21.32
C ALA A 247 14.73 14.00 -19.80
N ALA A 248 14.22 12.95 -19.17
CA ALA A 248 14.44 12.70 -17.74
C ALA A 248 15.93 12.53 -17.38
N VAL A 249 16.71 11.86 -18.22
CA VAL A 249 18.17 11.73 -18.02
C VAL A 249 18.88 13.08 -18.12
N GLU A 250 18.49 13.92 -19.08
CA GLU A 250 19.11 15.24 -19.24
C GLU A 250 18.82 16.15 -18.03
N GLU A 251 17.62 16.11 -17.48
CA GLU A 251 17.26 16.85 -16.25
C GLU A 251 18.13 16.47 -15.06
N HIS A 252 18.49 15.18 -14.91
CA HIS A 252 19.29 14.68 -13.77
C HIS A 252 20.80 14.59 -14.07
N ARG A 253 21.24 15.03 -15.25
CA ARG A 253 22.65 14.91 -15.69
C ARG A 253 23.62 15.67 -14.80
N GLU A 254 23.30 16.89 -14.41
CA GLU A 254 24.17 17.73 -13.58
C GLU A 254 24.40 17.12 -12.20
N ASP A 255 23.33 16.68 -11.55
CA ASP A 255 23.39 16.04 -10.22
C ASP A 255 24.17 14.73 -10.26
N ALA A 256 24.00 13.92 -11.30
CA ALA A 256 24.78 12.72 -11.50
C ALA A 256 26.29 13.03 -11.71
N LEU A 257 26.62 14.03 -12.53
CA LEU A 257 28.01 14.44 -12.80
C LEU A 257 28.71 14.97 -11.55
N LEU A 258 28.04 15.74 -10.70
CA LEU A 258 28.59 16.24 -9.43
C LEU A 258 29.01 15.08 -8.51
N ARG A 259 28.42 13.90 -8.67
CA ARG A 259 28.73 12.67 -7.93
C ARG A 259 29.61 11.69 -8.71
N GLY A 260 30.05 12.05 -9.92
CA GLY A 260 30.79 11.15 -10.81
C GLY A 260 29.98 9.92 -11.25
N ILE A 261 28.65 9.98 -11.17
CA ILE A 261 27.77 8.89 -11.59
C ILE A 261 27.55 8.97 -13.10
N HIS A 262 27.74 7.82 -13.77
CA HIS A 262 27.51 7.70 -15.20
C HIS A 262 26.13 7.06 -15.46
N ILE A 263 25.25 7.80 -16.15
CA ILE A 263 23.93 7.28 -16.56
C ILE A 263 24.07 6.78 -18.00
N ASN A 264 23.89 5.47 -18.18
CA ASN A 264 23.92 4.79 -19.47
C ASN A 264 22.51 4.42 -19.89
N VAL A 265 22.10 4.82 -21.09
CA VAL A 265 20.77 4.49 -21.66
C VAL A 265 20.96 3.62 -22.90
N VAL A 266 20.27 2.49 -22.96
CA VAL A 266 20.29 1.57 -24.10
C VAL A 266 18.88 1.02 -24.31
N GLY A 267 18.46 0.88 -25.57
CA GLY A 267 17.18 0.24 -25.86
C GLY A 267 16.64 0.52 -27.23
N ASP A 268 15.37 0.15 -27.42
CA ASP A 268 14.63 0.32 -28.66
C ASP A 268 14.06 1.74 -28.75
N GLU A 269 14.52 2.50 -29.74
CA GLU A 269 14.09 3.88 -29.99
C GLU A 269 12.72 3.97 -30.67
N SER A 270 12.15 2.84 -31.12
CA SER A 270 10.90 2.83 -31.88
C SER A 270 9.65 2.63 -31.00
N LEU A 271 9.81 2.36 -29.71
CA LEU A 271 8.69 2.05 -28.83
C LEU A 271 7.83 3.28 -28.56
N GLU A 272 6.54 3.12 -28.84
CA GLU A 272 5.52 4.15 -28.60
C GLU A 272 4.44 3.63 -27.63
N VAL A 273 3.97 4.51 -26.76
CA VAL A 273 2.88 4.25 -25.81
C VAL A 273 1.85 5.36 -25.88
N ASN A 274 0.62 5.09 -25.44
CA ASN A 274 -0.37 6.14 -25.25
C ASN A 274 -0.27 6.69 -23.82
N GLY A 275 -0.09 8.01 -23.69
CA GLY A 275 0.09 8.58 -22.37
C GLY A 275 0.27 10.10 -22.33
N GLU A 276 0.51 10.57 -21.11
CA GLU A 276 0.87 11.95 -20.81
C GLU A 276 2.40 12.05 -20.71
N ALA A 277 3.03 12.68 -21.70
CA ALA A 277 4.49 12.79 -21.83
C ALA A 277 5.16 13.27 -20.52
N GLY A 278 4.67 14.36 -19.95
CA GLY A 278 5.23 14.93 -18.72
C GLY A 278 5.06 14.02 -17.49
N GLN A 279 3.99 13.22 -17.42
CA GLN A 279 3.83 12.26 -16.31
C GLN A 279 4.82 11.10 -16.41
N ILE A 280 5.04 10.59 -17.62
CA ILE A 280 6.02 9.51 -17.86
C ILE A 280 7.44 10.01 -17.60
N GLU A 281 7.78 11.22 -18.09
CA GLU A 281 9.06 11.87 -17.83
C GLU A 281 9.33 12.02 -16.32
N VAL A 282 8.36 12.55 -15.56
CA VAL A 282 8.46 12.67 -14.11
C VAL A 282 8.62 11.30 -13.44
N ALA A 283 7.86 10.28 -13.86
CA ALA A 283 7.97 8.95 -13.27
C ALA A 283 9.38 8.34 -13.48
N VAL A 284 9.92 8.46 -14.69
CA VAL A 284 11.29 8.01 -15.00
C VAL A 284 12.31 8.84 -14.23
N GLY A 285 12.14 10.17 -14.16
CA GLY A 285 12.98 11.08 -13.37
C GLY A 285 13.05 10.67 -11.89
N LYS A 286 11.91 10.29 -11.26
CA LYS A 286 11.91 9.80 -9.87
C LYS A 286 12.69 8.48 -9.70
N LEU A 287 12.71 7.62 -10.72
CA LEU A 287 13.55 6.41 -10.69
C LEU A 287 15.04 6.75 -10.82
N ILE A 288 15.37 7.70 -11.67
CA ILE A 288 16.77 8.18 -11.86
C ILE A 288 17.24 8.88 -10.59
N ASP A 289 16.44 9.77 -10.02
CA ASP A 289 16.76 10.47 -8.77
C ASP A 289 17.08 9.47 -7.64
N ASN A 290 16.22 8.47 -7.44
CA ASN A 290 16.48 7.39 -6.48
C ASN A 290 17.81 6.66 -6.80
N ALA A 291 18.05 6.30 -8.05
CA ALA A 291 19.27 5.60 -8.44
C ALA A 291 20.52 6.45 -8.17
N VAL A 292 20.46 7.76 -8.45
CA VAL A 292 21.54 8.70 -8.16
C VAL A 292 21.73 8.87 -6.66
N VAL A 293 20.67 9.09 -5.88
CA VAL A 293 20.73 9.34 -4.41
C VAL A 293 21.31 8.14 -3.66
N TYR A 294 20.88 6.92 -3.99
CA TYR A 294 21.26 5.73 -3.24
C TYR A 294 22.51 5.00 -3.74
N SER A 295 23.02 5.34 -4.93
CA SER A 295 24.27 4.79 -5.43
C SER A 295 25.49 5.43 -4.76
N PRO A 296 26.62 4.71 -4.63
CA PRO A 296 27.89 5.29 -4.24
C PRO A 296 28.42 6.24 -5.33
N ASP A 297 29.27 7.19 -4.92
CA ASP A 297 29.90 8.12 -5.86
C ASP A 297 30.77 7.34 -6.88
N GLY A 298 30.74 7.74 -8.14
CA GLY A 298 31.43 7.07 -9.23
C GLY A 298 30.79 5.79 -9.75
N ALA A 299 29.55 5.47 -9.33
CA ALA A 299 28.84 4.29 -9.80
C ALA A 299 28.22 4.49 -11.19
N ASP A 300 27.84 3.37 -11.83
CA ASP A 300 27.05 3.38 -13.05
C ASP A 300 25.58 3.14 -12.73
N VAL A 301 24.69 3.96 -13.30
CA VAL A 301 23.24 3.76 -13.38
C VAL A 301 22.89 3.35 -14.81
N ASN A 302 22.27 2.19 -14.98
CA ASN A 302 21.93 1.68 -16.29
C ASN A 302 20.44 1.69 -16.52
N ILE A 303 20.00 2.32 -17.60
CA ILE A 303 18.60 2.40 -18.02
C ILE A 303 18.44 1.60 -19.30
N THR A 304 17.49 0.67 -19.31
CA THR A 304 17.16 -0.11 -20.50
C THR A 304 15.70 0.07 -20.86
N VAL A 305 15.44 0.23 -22.16
CA VAL A 305 14.10 0.38 -22.74
C VAL A 305 13.89 -0.69 -23.80
N ASN A 306 13.09 -1.72 -23.51
CA ASN A 306 12.88 -2.82 -24.42
C ASN A 306 11.41 -3.25 -24.42
N PRO A 307 10.92 -3.89 -25.49
CA PRO A 307 9.62 -4.55 -25.41
C PRO A 307 9.68 -5.74 -24.44
N ASP A 308 8.55 -6.13 -23.90
CA ASP A 308 8.41 -7.38 -23.16
C ASP A 308 8.50 -8.61 -24.10
N GLU A 309 8.51 -9.82 -23.54
CA GLU A 309 8.60 -11.06 -24.33
C GLU A 309 7.40 -11.25 -25.27
N SER A 310 6.25 -10.67 -24.96
CA SER A 310 5.04 -10.72 -25.80
C SER A 310 5.00 -9.65 -26.89
N GLY A 311 5.87 -8.64 -26.83
CA GLY A 311 5.86 -7.49 -27.73
C GLY A 311 4.64 -6.58 -27.54
N THR A 312 3.99 -6.62 -26.38
CA THR A 312 2.78 -5.83 -26.11
C THR A 312 3.01 -4.68 -25.13
N GLN A 313 4.17 -4.66 -24.45
CA GLN A 313 4.48 -3.69 -23.43
C GLN A 313 5.89 -3.12 -23.63
N ALA A 314 6.05 -1.83 -23.37
CA ALA A 314 7.36 -1.19 -23.20
C ALA A 314 7.82 -1.36 -21.74
N VAL A 315 9.03 -1.87 -21.54
CA VAL A 315 9.63 -2.13 -20.25
C VAL A 315 10.84 -1.24 -20.05
N ILE A 316 10.73 -0.28 -19.14
CA ILE A 316 11.82 0.60 -18.72
C ILE A 316 12.40 0.03 -17.43
N ARG A 317 13.70 -0.27 -17.41
CA ARG A 317 14.39 -0.72 -16.21
C ARG A 317 15.49 0.26 -15.85
N VAL A 318 15.50 0.69 -14.58
CA VAL A 318 16.57 1.50 -14.00
C VAL A 318 17.30 0.65 -12.97
N LEU A 319 18.56 0.35 -13.24
CA LEU A 319 19.44 -0.46 -12.40
C LEU A 319 20.45 0.42 -11.71
N ASP A 320 20.46 0.39 -10.39
CA ASP A 320 21.44 1.05 -9.52
C ASP A 320 22.37 0.04 -8.83
N ARG A 321 23.49 0.54 -8.32
CA ARG A 321 24.45 -0.21 -7.49
C ARG A 321 24.45 0.28 -6.04
N GLY A 322 23.27 0.67 -5.56
CA GLY A 322 23.09 1.24 -4.24
C GLY A 322 23.07 0.23 -3.10
N VAL A 323 22.62 0.69 -1.97
CA VAL A 323 22.54 -0.11 -0.71
C VAL A 323 21.56 -1.29 -0.78
N GLY A 324 20.68 -1.31 -1.77
CA GLY A 324 19.63 -2.33 -1.91
C GLY A 324 18.53 -2.22 -0.86
N ILE A 325 17.47 -3.00 -1.05
CA ILE A 325 16.23 -2.93 -0.27
C ILE A 325 15.90 -4.31 0.27
N ALA A 326 15.62 -4.41 1.56
CA ALA A 326 15.23 -5.65 2.20
C ALA A 326 13.89 -6.17 1.66
N ALA A 327 13.73 -7.49 1.51
CA ALA A 327 12.53 -8.10 0.91
C ALA A 327 11.22 -7.67 1.58
N LYS A 328 11.22 -7.50 2.92
CA LYS A 328 10.05 -7.04 3.69
C LYS A 328 9.60 -5.60 3.35
N GLU A 329 10.50 -4.79 2.77
CA GLU A 329 10.24 -3.38 2.47
C GLU A 329 9.85 -3.16 1.00
N GLN A 330 10.21 -4.10 0.07
CA GLN A 330 10.01 -3.93 -1.37
C GLN A 330 8.55 -3.70 -1.78
N ASN A 331 7.60 -4.27 -1.07
CA ASN A 331 6.18 -4.01 -1.34
C ASN A 331 5.71 -2.66 -0.81
N ARG A 332 6.38 -2.13 0.22
CA ARG A 332 6.00 -0.92 0.93
C ARG A 332 6.61 0.35 0.36
N ILE A 333 7.76 0.26 -0.32
CA ILE A 333 8.45 1.45 -0.88
C ILE A 333 7.61 2.22 -1.91
N PHE A 334 6.56 1.61 -2.46
CA PHE A 334 5.59 2.26 -3.35
C PHE A 334 4.39 2.86 -2.60
N GLU A 335 4.31 2.68 -1.27
CA GLU A 335 3.31 3.34 -0.44
C GLU A 335 3.65 4.82 -0.29
N ARG A 336 2.63 5.67 -0.28
CA ARG A 336 2.83 7.12 -0.09
C ARG A 336 3.45 7.39 1.27
N PHE A 337 4.48 8.25 1.31
CA PHE A 337 5.20 8.67 2.53
C PHE A 337 5.98 7.57 3.23
N TYR A 338 6.07 6.39 2.63
CA TYR A 338 6.90 5.33 3.17
C TYR A 338 8.38 5.63 2.91
N ARG A 339 9.18 5.43 3.93
CA ARG A 339 10.64 5.52 3.89
C ARG A 339 11.22 4.32 4.61
N ALA A 340 12.18 3.65 4.00
CA ALA A 340 12.87 2.52 4.62
C ALA A 340 13.81 2.98 5.75
N ASP A 341 14.06 2.13 6.74
CA ASP A 341 14.88 2.46 7.91
C ASP A 341 16.37 2.71 7.57
N ASN A 342 16.85 2.19 6.44
CA ASN A 342 18.25 2.31 5.97
C ASN A 342 18.50 3.61 5.18
N GLN A 343 18.32 4.77 5.80
CA GLN A 343 18.54 6.04 5.13
C GLN A 343 19.98 6.53 5.32
N ASN A 344 20.60 6.96 4.22
CA ASN A 344 21.85 7.72 4.25
C ASN A 344 21.54 9.17 4.65
N GLU A 345 22.53 9.88 5.20
CA GLU A 345 22.42 11.33 5.49
C GLU A 345 21.92 12.13 4.27
N ARG A 346 22.24 11.66 3.06
CA ARG A 346 21.88 12.27 1.78
C ARG A 346 20.43 12.05 1.35
N SER A 347 19.77 10.98 1.83
CA SER A 347 18.37 10.72 1.56
C SER A 347 17.42 11.47 2.52
N GLY A 348 17.98 12.28 3.42
CA GLY A 348 17.26 12.95 4.51
C GLY A 348 16.08 13.83 4.08
N ASP A 349 16.14 14.38 2.88
CA ASP A 349 15.15 15.34 2.40
C ASP A 349 13.98 14.72 1.59
N GLY A 350 14.02 13.43 1.28
CA GLY A 350 12.95 12.76 0.53
C GLY A 350 11.66 12.59 1.36
N ILE A 351 10.51 12.97 0.78
CA ILE A 351 9.19 12.92 1.45
C ILE A 351 8.53 11.53 1.34
N GLY A 352 9.13 10.63 0.56
CA GLY A 352 8.56 9.31 0.29
C GLY A 352 7.39 9.34 -0.71
N LEU A 353 7.38 10.29 -1.64
CA LEU A 353 6.39 10.39 -2.70
C LEU A 353 6.88 9.84 -4.04
N GLY A 354 8.17 9.86 -4.32
CA GLY A 354 8.72 9.55 -5.64
C GLY A 354 8.26 8.20 -6.20
N LEU A 355 8.46 7.10 -5.47
CA LEU A 355 8.03 5.77 -5.92
C LEU A 355 6.51 5.60 -5.92
N ALA A 356 5.79 6.30 -5.06
CA ALA A 356 4.33 6.33 -5.10
C ALA A 356 3.82 7.02 -6.38
N ILE A 357 4.52 8.07 -6.86
CA ILE A 357 4.25 8.72 -8.15
C ILE A 357 4.50 7.73 -9.28
N VAL A 358 5.64 7.05 -9.29
CA VAL A 358 5.96 6.02 -10.32
C VAL A 358 4.85 4.99 -10.41
N LYS A 359 4.42 4.43 -9.28
CA LYS A 359 3.33 3.45 -9.23
C LYS A 359 2.00 4.04 -9.71
N HIS A 360 1.70 5.26 -9.32
CA HIS A 360 0.48 5.96 -9.70
C HIS A 360 0.43 6.20 -11.21
N VAL A 361 1.50 6.76 -11.79
CA VAL A 361 1.62 6.97 -13.23
C VAL A 361 1.53 5.64 -13.98
N ALA A 362 2.20 4.58 -13.50
CA ALA A 362 2.07 3.26 -14.10
C ALA A 362 0.60 2.82 -14.19
N LEU A 363 -0.14 2.89 -13.07
CA LEU A 363 -1.53 2.44 -13.00
C LEU A 363 -2.48 3.28 -13.86
N THR A 364 -2.32 4.61 -13.90
CA THR A 364 -3.15 5.49 -14.73
C THR A 364 -2.90 5.30 -16.23
N HIS A 365 -1.73 4.79 -16.58
CA HIS A 365 -1.35 4.40 -17.95
C HIS A 365 -1.54 2.90 -18.23
N HIS A 366 -2.36 2.20 -17.43
CA HIS A 366 -2.66 0.77 -17.57
C HIS A 366 -1.44 -0.16 -17.51
N GLY A 367 -0.35 0.31 -16.93
CA GLY A 367 0.90 -0.40 -16.75
C GLY A 367 1.14 -0.87 -15.32
N SER A 368 2.40 -1.10 -14.99
CA SER A 368 2.80 -1.55 -13.65
C SER A 368 4.19 -1.02 -13.26
N ALA A 369 4.44 -0.97 -11.95
CA ALA A 369 5.76 -0.67 -11.40
C ALA A 369 6.15 -1.73 -10.37
N SER A 370 7.39 -2.20 -10.44
CA SER A 370 7.92 -3.23 -9.55
C SER A 370 9.41 -3.00 -9.25
N VAL A 371 9.93 -3.72 -8.25
CA VAL A 371 11.33 -3.68 -7.89
C VAL A 371 11.85 -5.10 -7.64
N TRP A 372 13.06 -5.33 -8.05
CA TRP A 372 13.90 -6.44 -7.60
C TRP A 372 15.14 -5.85 -6.95
N SER A 373 15.44 -6.25 -5.72
CA SER A 373 16.58 -5.71 -4.97
C SER A 373 17.10 -6.70 -3.96
N SER A 374 18.38 -6.58 -3.64
CA SER A 374 19.02 -7.32 -2.56
C SER A 374 19.95 -6.39 -1.76
N PRO A 375 19.90 -6.42 -0.43
CA PRO A 375 20.78 -5.59 0.41
C PRO A 375 22.25 -5.72 0.02
N GLY A 376 22.90 -4.59 -0.23
CA GLY A 376 24.31 -4.50 -0.65
C GLY A 376 24.60 -4.79 -2.12
N GLN A 377 23.56 -5.09 -2.93
CA GLN A 377 23.74 -5.39 -4.38
C GLN A 377 23.07 -4.38 -5.31
N GLY A 378 22.35 -3.39 -4.76
CA GLY A 378 21.59 -2.42 -5.53
C GLY A 378 20.16 -2.87 -5.81
N SER A 379 19.50 -2.13 -6.71
CA SER A 379 18.11 -2.37 -7.08
C SER A 379 17.90 -2.28 -8.58
N THR A 380 16.87 -2.98 -9.06
CA THR A 380 16.34 -2.82 -10.41
C THR A 380 14.88 -2.45 -10.30
N PHE A 381 14.59 -1.21 -10.61
CA PHE A 381 13.22 -0.73 -10.73
C PHE A 381 12.72 -0.98 -12.15
N THR A 382 11.53 -1.52 -12.28
CA THR A 382 10.89 -1.83 -13.56
C THR A 382 9.59 -1.04 -13.66
N PHE A 383 9.49 -0.22 -14.72
CA PHE A 383 8.31 0.56 -15.07
C PHE A 383 7.80 0.07 -16.43
N VAL A 384 6.56 -0.38 -16.48
CA VAL A 384 5.97 -1.06 -17.63
C VAL A 384 4.76 -0.28 -18.11
N LEU A 385 4.66 -0.07 -19.41
CA LEU A 385 3.54 0.62 -20.07
C LEU A 385 3.05 -0.21 -21.26
N PRO A 386 1.74 -0.29 -21.54
CA PRO A 386 1.23 -0.90 -22.77
C PRO A 386 1.73 -0.15 -24.00
N LEU A 387 2.17 -0.89 -25.03
CA LEU A 387 2.49 -0.28 -26.33
C LEU A 387 1.24 0.29 -26.99
N ALA A 388 1.42 1.37 -27.74
CA ALA A 388 0.34 1.93 -28.52
C ALA A 388 -0.13 0.90 -29.56
N CYS A 389 -1.42 0.60 -29.55
CA CYS A 389 -2.03 -0.21 -30.60
C CYS A 389 -2.28 0.65 -31.84
N ASP A 390 -2.08 0.06 -33.03
CA ASP A 390 -2.41 0.70 -34.32
C ASP A 390 -3.91 0.86 -34.50
#